data_a2e5164bd78ef8ec529e2cb3906b5637
#
_entry.id   a2e5164bd78ef8ec529e2cb3906b5637
#
_cell.length_a   1.000
_cell.length_b   1.000
_cell.length_c   1.000
_cell.angle_alpha   90.00
_cell.angle_beta   90.00
_cell.angle_gamma   90.00
#
_symmetry.space_group_name_H-M   'P 1'
#
loop_
_entity.id
_entity.type
_entity.pdbx_description
1 polymer ?
#
loop_
_entity_poly.entity_id
_entity_poly.type
_entity_poly.pdbx_seq_one_letter_code
_entity_poly.pdbx_strand_id
1 'polypeptide(L)'
;MKSASDKSKEITNKVKKLLEEKGKEPLNAARNLIFKNKAICKEIRDALKYFMYEYWNDLTTPTLLCLSCEAVGGSAYQVKHIAIPLIMISGAIDIHDDIIDQSTKKEGKLTVFGKFGSEIAIITGNFLLVEGFTLLNEFYNKLPRNKSSHISKIIMNSLFELANAEALEISLMKKLHNGKRVKPEEYLQVIELKAGDIDGLFKIGAILGGGSKAEITLLGQYGRYLGMLSILRDDLMDLKDFREIKHRIKYEILPFALLCALQNFYVDSNTFTFIKFLKSIKRVNDLWDVVIKSNGLKKHKELMEDIAAKGYSILNNLRYRKYYLKLLLDFLTLT
;
A
#
# COMPACT_ATOMS: atom_id res chain seq x y z
N MET A 1 -0.32 -23.30 -26.67
CA MET A 1 -0.77 -22.14 -25.83
C MET A 1 -0.22 -22.32 -24.44
N LYS A 2 0.42 -21.27 -23.84
CA LYS A 2 0.86 -21.33 -22.43
C LYS A 2 -0.38 -21.48 -21.54
N SER A 3 -0.27 -22.28 -20.46
CA SER A 3 -1.35 -22.42 -19.48
C SER A 3 -1.60 -21.07 -18.76
N ALA A 4 -2.78 -20.86 -18.17
CA ALA A 4 -3.08 -19.67 -17.36
C ALA A 4 -2.06 -19.54 -16.21
N SER A 5 -1.64 -20.65 -15.59
CA SER A 5 -0.60 -20.71 -14.57
C SER A 5 0.77 -20.23 -15.07
N ASP A 6 1.16 -20.60 -16.30
CA ASP A 6 2.44 -20.17 -16.87
C ASP A 6 2.46 -18.68 -17.17
N LYS A 7 1.33 -18.12 -17.65
CA LYS A 7 1.17 -16.69 -17.90
C LYS A 7 1.24 -15.89 -16.61
N SER A 8 0.59 -16.35 -15.54
CA SER A 8 0.64 -15.72 -14.22
C SER A 8 2.06 -15.67 -13.66
N LYS A 9 2.79 -16.79 -13.70
CA LYS A 9 4.21 -16.86 -13.30
C LYS A 9 5.10 -15.92 -14.12
N GLU A 10 4.87 -15.84 -15.43
CA GLU A 10 5.64 -14.93 -16.29
C GLU A 10 5.42 -13.46 -15.92
N ILE A 11 4.16 -13.04 -15.68
CA ILE A 11 3.84 -11.67 -15.25
C ILE A 11 4.49 -11.37 -13.90
N THR A 12 4.34 -12.27 -12.93
CA THR A 12 4.95 -12.11 -11.59
C THR A 12 6.47 -11.94 -11.68
N ASN A 13 7.16 -12.76 -12.47
CA ASN A 13 8.60 -12.65 -12.65
C ASN A 13 9.01 -11.33 -13.32
N LYS A 14 8.24 -10.85 -14.30
CA LYS A 14 8.49 -9.56 -14.95
C LYS A 14 8.33 -8.38 -13.98
N VAL A 15 7.29 -8.40 -13.12
CA VAL A 15 7.09 -7.36 -12.11
C VAL A 15 8.22 -7.41 -11.08
N LYS A 16 8.58 -8.60 -10.57
CA LYS A 16 9.70 -8.73 -9.63
C LYS A 16 11.00 -8.17 -10.21
N LYS A 17 11.33 -8.50 -11.46
CA LYS A 17 12.50 -7.97 -12.15
C LYS A 17 12.44 -6.45 -12.29
N LEU A 18 11.29 -5.89 -12.64
CA LEU A 18 11.08 -4.45 -12.77
C LEU A 18 11.31 -3.73 -11.42
N LEU A 19 10.77 -4.26 -10.33
CA LEU A 19 10.96 -3.71 -8.98
C LEU A 19 12.45 -3.73 -8.58
N GLU A 20 13.15 -4.84 -8.82
CA GLU A 20 14.60 -4.96 -8.56
C GLU A 20 15.41 -3.95 -9.39
N GLU A 21 15.14 -3.84 -10.68
CA GLU A 21 15.87 -2.94 -11.58
C GLU A 21 15.71 -1.46 -11.23
N LYS A 22 14.51 -1.06 -10.81
CA LYS A 22 14.20 0.36 -10.57
C LYS A 22 14.28 0.76 -9.10
N GLY A 23 13.99 -0.16 -8.18
CA GLY A 23 13.86 0.14 -6.76
C GLY A 23 15.13 -0.06 -5.95
N LYS A 24 16.01 -0.98 -6.35
CA LYS A 24 17.15 -1.42 -5.53
C LYS A 24 18.19 -0.33 -5.25
N GLU A 25 18.53 0.47 -6.25
CA GLU A 25 19.53 1.53 -6.08
C GLU A 25 19.06 2.63 -5.12
N PRO A 26 17.84 3.23 -5.27
CA PRO A 26 17.33 4.20 -4.32
C PRO A 26 17.18 3.66 -2.89
N LEU A 27 16.72 2.41 -2.73
CA LEU A 27 16.61 1.77 -1.41
C LEU A 27 17.98 1.62 -0.75
N ASN A 28 19.00 1.18 -1.47
CA ASN A 28 20.36 1.09 -0.94
C ASN A 28 20.93 2.46 -0.59
N ALA A 29 20.61 3.49 -1.36
CA ALA A 29 21.00 4.87 -1.05
C ALA A 29 20.34 5.36 0.25
N ALA A 30 19.05 5.07 0.46
CA ALA A 30 18.33 5.37 1.71
C ALA A 30 18.99 4.65 2.91
N ARG A 31 19.28 3.35 2.77
CA ARG A 31 19.97 2.56 3.79
C ARG A 31 21.31 3.17 4.20
N ASN A 32 22.11 3.60 3.23
CA ASN A 32 23.42 4.19 3.49
C ASN A 32 23.34 5.58 4.15
N LEU A 33 22.32 6.37 3.83
CA LEU A 33 22.17 7.72 4.37
C LEU A 33 21.75 7.71 5.83
N ILE A 34 20.81 6.85 6.21
CA ILE A 34 20.25 6.81 7.58
C ILE A 34 21.35 6.54 8.64
N PHE A 35 22.39 5.79 8.30
CA PHE A 35 23.48 5.45 9.21
C PHE A 35 24.63 6.46 9.24
N LYS A 36 24.58 7.51 8.43
CA LYS A 36 25.52 8.63 8.50
C LYS A 36 25.31 9.52 9.72
N ASN A 37 24.08 9.52 10.25
CA ASN A 37 23.77 10.28 11.46
C ASN A 37 24.46 9.62 12.70
N LYS A 38 25.45 10.32 13.26
CA LYS A 38 26.25 9.81 14.40
C LYS A 38 25.52 9.95 15.75
N ALA A 39 24.47 10.75 15.81
CA ALA A 39 23.72 11.02 17.06
C ALA A 39 22.72 9.91 17.44
N ILE A 40 22.62 8.82 16.66
CA ILE A 40 21.68 7.73 16.91
C ILE A 40 22.17 6.87 18.07
N CYS A 41 21.36 6.71 19.14
CA CYS A 41 21.63 5.78 20.23
C CYS A 41 21.61 4.31 19.75
N LYS A 42 22.16 3.41 20.55
CA LYS A 42 22.30 1.99 20.18
C LYS A 42 20.95 1.34 19.88
N GLU A 43 19.95 1.56 20.72
CA GLU A 43 18.62 0.94 20.64
C GLU A 43 17.90 1.28 19.32
N ILE A 44 17.88 2.56 18.94
CA ILE A 44 17.32 3.02 17.68
C ILE A 44 18.17 2.50 16.50
N ARG A 45 19.48 2.52 16.62
CA ARG A 45 20.40 2.02 15.58
C ARG A 45 20.16 0.54 15.28
N ASP A 46 19.98 -0.28 16.30
CA ASP A 46 19.73 -1.71 16.17
C ASP A 46 18.35 -1.96 15.55
N ALA A 47 17.31 -1.21 15.94
CA ALA A 47 15.98 -1.29 15.35
C ALA A 47 15.98 -0.86 13.87
N LEU A 48 16.62 0.26 13.53
CA LEU A 48 16.79 0.72 12.15
C LEU A 48 17.56 -0.28 11.30
N LYS A 49 18.65 -0.86 11.84
CA LYS A 49 19.43 -1.87 11.13
C LYS A 49 18.60 -3.10 10.82
N TYR A 50 17.86 -3.59 11.80
CA TYR A 50 16.93 -4.70 11.61
C TYR A 50 15.88 -4.36 10.54
N PHE A 51 15.21 -3.22 10.69
CA PHE A 51 14.17 -2.79 9.74
C PHE A 51 14.71 -2.69 8.31
N MET A 52 15.75 -1.91 8.10
CA MET A 52 16.24 -1.57 6.76
C MET A 52 16.99 -2.70 6.04
N TYR A 53 17.59 -3.64 6.75
CA TYR A 53 18.43 -4.67 6.11
C TYR A 53 17.90 -6.10 6.26
N GLU A 54 17.13 -6.40 7.31
CA GLU A 54 16.72 -7.77 7.59
C GLU A 54 15.21 -8.00 7.36
N TYR A 55 14.39 -6.98 7.62
CA TYR A 55 12.94 -7.10 7.62
C TYR A 55 12.31 -6.45 6.38
N TRP A 56 12.54 -5.18 6.15
CA TRP A 56 11.79 -4.35 5.20
C TRP A 56 12.52 -4.11 3.87
N ASN A 57 11.77 -4.12 2.76
CA ASN A 57 12.36 -4.03 1.42
C ASN A 57 11.39 -3.31 0.46
N ASP A 58 11.21 -2.00 0.61
CA ASP A 58 10.38 -1.22 -0.31
C ASP A 58 11.10 -0.94 -1.64
N LEU A 59 10.76 -1.72 -2.63
CA LEU A 59 11.13 -1.50 -4.02
C LEU A 59 10.02 -0.79 -4.79
N THR A 60 8.83 -0.68 -4.22
CA THR A 60 7.61 -0.17 -4.87
C THR A 60 7.65 1.34 -5.00
N THR A 61 7.86 2.07 -3.91
CA THR A 61 7.91 3.54 -3.89
C THR A 61 8.85 4.12 -4.97
N PRO A 62 10.14 3.73 -5.04
CA PRO A 62 11.04 4.25 -6.07
C PRO A 62 10.68 3.79 -7.48
N THR A 63 10.15 2.57 -7.64
CA THR A 63 9.74 2.08 -8.95
C THR A 63 8.56 2.86 -9.50
N LEU A 64 7.52 3.11 -8.70
CA LEU A 64 6.33 3.84 -9.14
C LEU A 64 6.67 5.29 -9.51
N LEU A 65 7.53 5.96 -8.74
CA LEU A 65 8.07 7.28 -9.09
C LEU A 65 8.78 7.28 -10.45
N CYS A 66 9.65 6.29 -10.69
CA CYS A 66 10.35 6.14 -11.97
C CYS A 66 9.38 5.93 -13.12
N LEU A 67 8.42 5.02 -12.97
CA LEU A 67 7.48 4.69 -14.04
C LEU A 67 6.58 5.87 -14.39
N SER A 68 6.12 6.61 -13.39
CA SER A 68 5.33 7.82 -13.62
C SER A 68 6.13 8.91 -14.33
N CYS A 69 7.37 9.14 -13.94
CA CYS A 69 8.27 10.09 -14.60
C CYS A 69 8.52 9.71 -16.06
N GLU A 70 8.80 8.42 -16.31
CA GLU A 70 9.04 7.90 -17.66
C GLU A 70 7.78 7.92 -18.53
N ALA A 71 6.59 7.81 -17.94
CA ALA A 71 5.31 7.84 -18.67
C ALA A 71 5.00 9.21 -19.30
N VAL A 72 5.66 10.26 -18.86
CA VAL A 72 5.56 11.63 -19.45
C VAL A 72 6.80 12.03 -20.25
N GLY A 73 7.73 11.09 -20.49
CA GLY A 73 8.95 11.31 -21.28
C GLY A 73 10.17 11.72 -20.45
N GLY A 74 10.08 11.76 -19.14
CA GLY A 74 11.20 11.99 -18.23
C GLY A 74 12.12 10.75 -18.09
N SER A 75 13.14 10.88 -17.25
CA SER A 75 14.08 9.80 -16.94
C SER A 75 14.11 9.48 -15.45
N ALA A 76 14.47 8.25 -15.09
CA ALA A 76 14.63 7.80 -13.70
C ALA A 76 15.58 8.69 -12.87
N TYR A 77 16.56 9.33 -13.50
CA TYR A 77 17.50 10.24 -12.84
C TYR A 77 16.81 11.43 -12.16
N GLN A 78 15.71 11.94 -12.74
CA GLN A 78 14.97 13.09 -12.21
C GLN A 78 14.27 12.83 -10.88
N VAL A 79 13.94 11.56 -10.58
CA VAL A 79 13.25 11.16 -9.35
C VAL A 79 14.18 10.52 -8.31
N LYS A 80 15.43 10.25 -8.64
CA LYS A 80 16.38 9.55 -7.76
C LYS A 80 16.51 10.22 -6.38
N HIS A 81 16.61 11.52 -6.33
CA HIS A 81 16.84 12.25 -5.08
C HIS A 81 15.60 12.36 -4.18
N ILE A 82 14.39 12.38 -4.76
CA ILE A 82 13.16 12.39 -3.97
C ILE A 82 12.73 10.99 -3.55
N ALA A 83 13.14 9.95 -4.26
CA ALA A 83 12.83 8.58 -3.90
C ALA A 83 13.36 8.23 -2.49
N ILE A 84 14.55 8.70 -2.14
CA ILE A 84 15.20 8.41 -0.86
C ILE A 84 14.37 8.87 0.36
N PRO A 85 14.01 10.17 0.46
CA PRO A 85 13.17 10.63 1.57
C PRO A 85 11.78 9.98 1.59
N LEU A 86 11.18 9.71 0.43
CA LEU A 86 9.88 9.05 0.36
C LEU A 86 9.95 7.58 0.83
N ILE A 87 11.03 6.86 0.55
CA ILE A 87 11.30 5.52 1.12
C ILE A 87 11.35 5.59 2.65
N MET A 88 12.00 6.61 3.23
CA MET A 88 12.07 6.75 4.70
C MET A 88 10.72 7.04 5.31
N ILE A 89 9.93 7.92 4.68
CA ILE A 89 8.57 8.24 5.12
C ILE A 89 7.66 7.02 5.01
N SER A 90 7.71 6.28 3.90
CA SER A 90 6.96 5.02 3.74
C SER A 90 7.34 4.00 4.82
N GLY A 91 8.63 3.80 5.07
CA GLY A 91 9.09 2.90 6.14
C GLY A 91 8.65 3.32 7.54
N ALA A 92 8.55 4.63 7.80
CA ALA A 92 8.00 5.12 9.06
C ALA A 92 6.51 4.79 9.22
N ILE A 93 5.74 4.96 8.14
CA ILE A 93 4.30 4.64 8.10
C ILE A 93 4.11 3.15 8.36
N ASP A 94 4.89 2.28 7.70
CA ASP A 94 4.80 0.83 7.88
C ASP A 94 5.10 0.39 9.32
N ILE A 95 6.09 1.03 10.00
CA ILE A 95 6.36 0.75 11.42
C ILE A 95 5.19 1.18 12.31
N HIS A 96 4.57 2.34 12.04
CA HIS A 96 3.43 2.82 12.82
C HIS A 96 2.19 1.97 12.58
N ASP A 97 1.96 1.55 11.34
CA ASP A 97 0.89 0.62 10.94
C ASP A 97 0.99 -0.72 11.69
N ASP A 98 2.19 -1.32 11.73
CA ASP A 98 2.45 -2.54 12.52
C ASP A 98 2.01 -2.42 13.98
N ILE A 99 2.14 -1.22 14.58
CA ILE A 99 1.72 -0.98 15.96
C ILE A 99 0.20 -0.83 16.06
N ILE A 100 -0.41 -0.08 15.14
CA ILE A 100 -1.86 0.14 15.10
C ILE A 100 -2.58 -1.19 14.92
N ASP A 101 -2.12 -2.01 14.00
CA ASP A 101 -2.68 -3.32 13.67
C ASP A 101 -2.29 -4.42 14.66
N GLN A 102 -1.45 -4.11 15.67
CA GLN A 102 -0.91 -5.10 16.60
C GLN A 102 -0.15 -6.24 15.89
N SER A 103 0.44 -5.97 14.75
CA SER A 103 1.16 -6.91 13.90
C SER A 103 2.56 -7.19 14.44
N THR A 104 2.71 -8.24 15.23
CA THR A 104 4.02 -8.66 15.76
C THR A 104 4.87 -9.44 14.74
N LYS A 105 4.24 -9.97 13.69
CA LYS A 105 4.88 -10.72 12.60
C LYS A 105 4.18 -10.45 11.27
N LYS A 106 4.96 -10.28 10.20
CA LYS A 106 4.49 -10.27 8.80
C LYS A 106 5.41 -11.17 7.97
N GLU A 107 4.86 -11.99 7.08
CA GLU A 107 5.62 -12.93 6.23
C GLU A 107 6.61 -13.84 6.99
N GLY A 108 6.24 -14.25 8.20
CA GLY A 108 7.05 -15.16 9.04
C GLY A 108 8.20 -14.49 9.81
N LYS A 109 8.45 -13.19 9.62
CA LYS A 109 9.44 -12.40 10.34
C LYS A 109 8.80 -11.54 11.42
N LEU A 110 9.52 -11.26 12.51
CA LEU A 110 9.09 -10.27 13.48
C LEU A 110 9.09 -8.87 12.85
N THR A 111 8.07 -8.07 13.14
CA THR A 111 8.08 -6.63 12.83
C THR A 111 9.03 -5.90 13.79
N VAL A 112 9.27 -4.60 13.58
CA VAL A 112 10.01 -3.80 14.57
C VAL A 112 9.25 -3.79 15.91
N PHE A 113 7.93 -3.63 15.86
CA PHE A 113 7.06 -3.74 17.03
C PHE A 113 7.18 -5.09 17.71
N GLY A 114 7.14 -6.20 16.97
CA GLY A 114 7.23 -7.55 17.53
C GLY A 114 8.60 -7.90 18.12
N LYS A 115 9.69 -7.25 17.66
CA LYS A 115 11.05 -7.52 18.10
C LYS A 115 11.55 -6.59 19.20
N PHE A 116 11.19 -5.32 19.16
CA PHE A 116 11.72 -4.29 20.04
C PHE A 116 10.69 -3.64 20.98
N GLY A 117 9.40 -3.98 20.82
CA GLY A 117 8.30 -3.39 21.58
C GLY A 117 7.78 -2.10 20.98
N SER A 118 6.62 -1.65 21.49
CA SER A 118 5.88 -0.49 20.96
C SER A 118 6.67 0.82 21.09
N GLU A 119 7.37 1.02 22.22
CA GLU A 119 8.08 2.25 22.52
C GLU A 119 9.23 2.48 21.53
N ILE A 120 10.06 1.47 21.31
CA ILE A 120 11.17 1.55 20.36
C ILE A 120 10.65 1.63 18.92
N ALA A 121 9.57 0.94 18.59
CA ALA A 121 8.96 1.01 17.26
C ALA A 121 8.44 2.42 16.97
N ILE A 122 7.68 3.06 17.89
CA ILE A 122 7.21 4.45 17.74
C ILE A 122 8.38 5.42 17.53
N ILE A 123 9.42 5.33 18.37
CA ILE A 123 10.57 6.22 18.29
C ILE A 123 11.34 6.00 16.98
N THR A 124 11.47 4.75 16.54
CA THR A 124 12.14 4.40 15.27
C THR A 124 11.37 4.94 14.06
N GLY A 125 10.04 4.79 14.04
CA GLY A 125 9.19 5.38 13.02
C GLY A 125 9.28 6.91 12.99
N ASN A 126 9.22 7.57 14.15
CA ASN A 126 9.38 9.01 14.26
C ASN A 126 10.77 9.47 13.76
N PHE A 127 11.83 8.72 14.07
CA PHE A 127 13.17 9.01 13.55
C PHE A 127 13.22 8.98 12.02
N LEU A 128 12.62 7.95 11.40
CA LEU A 128 12.52 7.85 9.93
C LEU A 128 11.71 8.99 9.31
N LEU A 129 10.59 9.41 9.95
CA LEU A 129 9.82 10.56 9.50
C LEU A 129 10.64 11.85 9.50
N VAL A 130 11.31 12.14 10.62
CA VAL A 130 12.12 13.37 10.77
C VAL A 130 13.26 13.37 9.75
N GLU A 131 13.96 12.26 9.57
CA GLU A 131 15.03 12.13 8.58
C GLU A 131 14.50 12.30 7.15
N GLY A 132 13.37 11.65 6.84
CA GLY A 132 12.72 11.80 5.54
C GLY A 132 12.31 13.24 5.23
N PHE A 133 11.69 13.95 6.16
CA PHE A 133 11.33 15.36 5.98
C PHE A 133 12.54 16.29 5.92
N THR A 134 13.61 15.98 6.65
CA THR A 134 14.88 16.73 6.56
C THR A 134 15.46 16.63 5.14
N LEU A 135 15.54 15.43 4.59
CA LEU A 135 16.02 15.21 3.22
C LEU A 135 15.08 15.78 2.15
N LEU A 136 13.75 15.76 2.39
CA LEU A 136 12.80 16.46 1.51
C LEU A 136 13.04 17.96 1.47
N ASN A 137 13.30 18.59 2.62
CA ASN A 137 13.61 20.02 2.68
C ASN A 137 14.89 20.35 1.90
N GLU A 138 15.94 19.53 2.03
CA GLU A 138 17.17 19.67 1.22
C GLU A 138 16.89 19.50 -0.28
N PHE A 139 16.01 18.59 -0.65
CA PHE A 139 15.60 18.39 -2.04
C PHE A 139 14.82 19.59 -2.57
N TYR A 140 13.88 20.14 -1.81
CA TYR A 140 13.08 21.31 -2.21
C TYR A 140 13.93 22.53 -2.50
N ASN A 141 15.03 22.73 -1.75
CA ASN A 141 15.96 23.83 -1.97
C ASN A 141 16.69 23.78 -3.34
N LYS A 142 16.66 22.61 -4.01
CA LYS A 142 17.25 22.41 -5.35
C LYS A 142 16.24 22.54 -6.48
N LEU A 143 14.95 22.77 -6.16
CA LEU A 143 13.87 22.88 -7.13
C LEU A 143 13.36 24.32 -7.27
N PRO A 144 12.80 24.69 -8.43
CA PRO A 144 12.01 25.91 -8.56
C PRO A 144 10.85 25.91 -7.53
N ARG A 145 10.61 27.07 -6.90
CA ARG A 145 9.65 27.24 -5.79
C ARG A 145 8.24 26.75 -6.13
N ASN A 146 7.79 26.93 -7.36
CA ASN A 146 6.47 26.45 -7.81
C ASN A 146 6.40 24.91 -7.82
N LYS A 147 7.47 24.22 -8.26
CA LYS A 147 7.53 22.75 -8.25
C LYS A 147 7.63 22.21 -6.82
N SER A 148 8.54 22.75 -6.00
CA SER A 148 8.70 22.29 -4.62
C SER A 148 7.43 22.49 -3.80
N SER A 149 6.75 23.65 -3.93
CA SER A 149 5.47 23.90 -3.25
C SER A 149 4.37 22.92 -3.71
N HIS A 150 4.31 22.59 -5.03
CA HIS A 150 3.32 21.65 -5.53
C HIS A 150 3.56 20.22 -5.02
N ILE A 151 4.81 19.75 -5.07
CA ILE A 151 5.21 18.42 -4.56
C ILE A 151 4.94 18.34 -3.04
N SER A 152 5.33 19.36 -2.28
CA SER A 152 5.07 19.42 -0.84
C SER A 152 3.59 19.26 -0.51
N LYS A 153 2.70 19.98 -1.22
CA LYS A 153 1.24 19.85 -1.04
C LYS A 153 0.75 18.43 -1.33
N ILE A 154 1.27 17.78 -2.38
CA ILE A 154 0.88 16.39 -2.70
C ILE A 154 1.28 15.46 -1.58
N ILE A 155 2.52 15.52 -1.09
CA ILE A 155 3.00 14.67 0.00
C ILE A 155 2.16 14.88 1.26
N MET A 156 1.92 16.14 1.66
CA MET A 156 1.12 16.44 2.84
C MET A 156 -0.32 15.94 2.69
N ASN A 157 -0.94 16.11 1.52
CA ASN A 157 -2.29 15.58 1.27
C ASN A 157 -2.33 14.05 1.34
N SER A 158 -1.35 13.35 0.77
CA SER A 158 -1.28 11.88 0.86
C SER A 158 -1.16 11.42 2.31
N LEU A 159 -0.35 12.09 3.14
CA LEU A 159 -0.23 11.77 4.56
C LEU A 159 -1.51 12.05 5.35
N PHE A 160 -2.23 13.14 5.02
CA PHE A 160 -3.54 13.42 5.63
C PHE A 160 -4.59 12.37 5.20
N GLU A 161 -4.61 11.95 3.94
CA GLU A 161 -5.51 10.89 3.48
C GLU A 161 -5.21 9.57 4.21
N LEU A 162 -3.94 9.18 4.34
CA LEU A 162 -3.53 7.98 5.09
C LEU A 162 -3.96 8.06 6.57
N ALA A 163 -3.69 9.16 7.25
CA ALA A 163 -4.09 9.32 8.65
C ALA A 163 -5.62 9.26 8.83
N ASN A 164 -6.39 9.84 7.90
CA ASN A 164 -7.85 9.73 7.92
C ASN A 164 -8.32 8.30 7.63
N ALA A 165 -7.65 7.60 6.71
CA ALA A 165 -7.96 6.20 6.40
C ALA A 165 -7.78 5.30 7.62
N GLU A 166 -6.63 5.42 8.32
CA GLU A 166 -6.35 4.65 9.55
C GLU A 166 -7.38 4.94 10.64
N ALA A 167 -7.68 6.23 10.90
CA ALA A 167 -8.68 6.58 11.90
C ALA A 167 -10.09 6.06 11.56
N LEU A 168 -10.47 6.10 10.28
CA LEU A 168 -11.75 5.57 9.80
C LEU A 168 -11.78 4.04 9.93
N GLU A 169 -10.71 3.34 9.55
CA GLU A 169 -10.60 1.89 9.66
C GLU A 169 -10.75 1.41 11.12
N ILE A 170 -10.05 2.04 12.07
CA ILE A 170 -10.19 1.78 13.50
C ILE A 170 -11.65 2.00 13.95
N SER A 171 -12.29 3.07 13.46
CA SER A 171 -13.70 3.36 13.78
C SER A 171 -14.64 2.27 13.25
N LEU A 172 -14.44 1.81 12.01
CA LEU A 172 -15.24 0.75 11.40
C LEU A 172 -15.03 -0.59 12.10
N MET A 173 -13.79 -0.93 12.46
CA MET A 173 -13.47 -2.13 13.24
C MET A 173 -14.19 -2.10 14.58
N LYS A 174 -14.12 -1.00 15.35
CA LYS A 174 -14.85 -0.83 16.62
C LYS A 174 -16.37 -0.93 16.42
N LYS A 175 -16.91 -0.35 15.33
CA LYS A 175 -18.32 -0.42 14.96
C LYS A 175 -18.76 -1.87 14.75
N LEU A 176 -17.97 -2.68 14.03
CA LEU A 176 -18.18 -4.12 13.83
C LEU A 176 -18.15 -4.90 15.15
N HIS A 177 -17.12 -4.70 15.98
CA HIS A 177 -16.98 -5.40 17.26
C HIS A 177 -18.08 -5.06 18.25
N ASN A 178 -18.68 -3.86 18.14
CA ASN A 178 -19.86 -3.47 18.93
C ASN A 178 -21.20 -3.98 18.33
N GLY A 179 -21.14 -4.91 17.37
CA GLY A 179 -22.33 -5.51 16.78
C GLY A 179 -23.08 -4.60 15.80
N LYS A 180 -22.51 -3.45 15.44
CA LYS A 180 -23.12 -2.52 14.49
C LYS A 180 -22.77 -2.90 13.05
N ARG A 181 -23.71 -2.66 12.14
CA ARG A 181 -23.52 -2.91 10.71
C ARG A 181 -22.46 -2.00 10.13
N VAL A 182 -21.52 -2.57 9.38
CA VAL A 182 -20.58 -1.86 8.49
C VAL A 182 -20.91 -2.25 7.06
N LYS A 183 -21.09 -1.27 6.20
CA LYS A 183 -21.35 -1.50 4.77
C LYS A 183 -20.00 -1.62 4.01
N PRO A 184 -19.92 -2.45 2.95
CA PRO A 184 -18.73 -2.54 2.11
C PRO A 184 -18.28 -1.18 1.57
N GLU A 185 -19.24 -0.28 1.26
CA GLU A 185 -18.97 1.06 0.74
C GLU A 185 -18.23 1.95 1.76
N GLU A 186 -18.44 1.73 3.07
CA GLU A 186 -17.69 2.45 4.13
C GLU A 186 -16.21 2.01 4.13
N TYR A 187 -15.94 0.73 3.91
CA TYR A 187 -14.57 0.23 3.78
C TYR A 187 -13.95 0.64 2.43
N LEU A 188 -14.73 0.73 1.36
CA LEU A 188 -14.24 1.24 0.09
C LEU A 188 -13.71 2.68 0.21
N GLN A 189 -14.29 3.52 1.06
CA GLN A 189 -13.76 4.85 1.36
C GLN A 189 -12.37 4.77 2.03
N VAL A 190 -12.16 3.82 2.94
CA VAL A 190 -10.83 3.57 3.53
C VAL A 190 -9.82 3.19 2.45
N ILE A 191 -10.18 2.23 1.60
CA ILE A 191 -9.33 1.77 0.48
C ILE A 191 -8.97 2.93 -0.45
N GLU A 192 -9.95 3.80 -0.78
CA GLU A 192 -9.73 4.95 -1.66
C GLU A 192 -8.78 5.97 -1.02
N LEU A 193 -8.91 6.24 0.29
CA LEU A 193 -8.02 7.13 1.03
C LEU A 193 -6.61 6.52 1.17
N LYS A 194 -6.47 5.24 1.52
CA LYS A 194 -5.16 4.56 1.60
C LYS A 194 -4.42 4.62 0.25
N ALA A 195 -5.12 4.47 -0.86
CA ALA A 195 -4.55 4.58 -2.20
C ALA A 195 -4.05 6.00 -2.57
N GLY A 196 -4.22 6.98 -1.70
CA GLY A 196 -3.74 8.37 -1.86
C GLY A 196 -2.22 8.51 -1.87
N ASP A 197 -1.51 7.58 -1.27
CA ASP A 197 -0.05 7.51 -1.30
C ASP A 197 0.45 7.21 -2.73
N ILE A 198 -0.10 6.20 -3.38
CA ILE A 198 0.27 5.81 -4.76
C ILE A 198 -0.17 6.88 -5.76
N ASP A 199 -1.35 7.49 -5.59
CA ASP A 199 -1.76 8.68 -6.34
C ASP A 199 -0.68 9.79 -6.23
N GLY A 200 -0.22 10.08 -5.01
CA GLY A 200 0.83 11.06 -4.75
C GLY A 200 2.14 10.74 -5.45
N LEU A 201 2.62 9.49 -5.37
CA LEU A 201 3.84 9.03 -6.03
C LEU A 201 3.76 9.25 -7.56
N PHE A 202 2.63 8.91 -8.17
CA PHE A 202 2.44 9.10 -9.60
C PHE A 202 2.39 10.58 -10.01
N LYS A 203 1.72 11.44 -9.24
CA LYS A 203 1.73 12.90 -9.47
C LYS A 203 3.13 13.49 -9.36
N ILE A 204 3.88 13.10 -8.33
CA ILE A 204 5.25 13.58 -8.10
C ILE A 204 6.18 13.16 -9.24
N GLY A 205 6.13 11.88 -9.64
CA GLY A 205 6.92 11.38 -10.76
C GLY A 205 6.63 12.14 -12.06
N ALA A 206 5.34 12.36 -12.36
CA ALA A 206 4.92 13.13 -13.54
C ALA A 206 5.37 14.60 -13.50
N ILE A 207 5.29 15.28 -12.34
CA ILE A 207 5.77 16.67 -12.18
C ILE A 207 7.26 16.76 -12.45
N LEU A 208 8.04 15.83 -11.90
CA LEU A 208 9.49 15.82 -12.07
C LEU A 208 9.89 15.46 -13.50
N GLY A 209 9.13 14.57 -14.15
CA GLY A 209 9.31 14.23 -15.58
C GLY A 209 8.90 15.33 -16.56
N GLY A 210 8.32 16.43 -16.08
CA GLY A 210 7.89 17.55 -16.93
C GLY A 210 6.50 17.35 -17.57
N GLY A 211 5.67 16.48 -17.00
CA GLY A 211 4.31 16.22 -17.47
C GLY A 211 3.42 17.48 -17.45
N SER A 212 2.50 17.57 -18.39
CA SER A 212 1.43 18.57 -18.43
C SER A 212 0.47 18.38 -17.25
N LYS A 213 -0.33 19.41 -16.94
CA LYS A 213 -1.37 19.30 -15.89
C LYS A 213 -2.33 18.12 -16.12
N ALA A 214 -2.70 17.87 -17.38
CA ALA A 214 -3.56 16.74 -17.75
C ALA A 214 -2.88 15.41 -17.49
N GLU A 215 -1.62 15.23 -17.87
CA GLU A 215 -0.85 14.00 -17.62
C GLU A 215 -0.62 13.76 -16.13
N ILE A 216 -0.34 14.81 -15.34
CA ILE A 216 -0.21 14.71 -13.88
C ILE A 216 -1.53 14.22 -13.26
N THR A 217 -2.67 14.77 -13.69
CA THR A 217 -3.99 14.36 -13.20
C THR A 217 -4.32 12.92 -13.58
N LEU A 218 -4.11 12.54 -14.84
CA LEU A 218 -4.36 11.18 -15.34
C LEU A 218 -3.49 10.14 -14.62
N LEU A 219 -2.19 10.43 -14.46
CA LEU A 219 -1.28 9.52 -13.76
C LEU A 219 -1.61 9.41 -12.27
N GLY A 220 -2.03 10.49 -11.60
CA GLY A 220 -2.54 10.43 -10.25
C GLY A 220 -3.77 9.52 -10.14
N GLN A 221 -4.75 9.67 -11.01
CA GLN A 221 -5.93 8.78 -11.06
C GLN A 221 -5.54 7.33 -11.31
N TYR A 222 -4.61 7.09 -12.24
CA TYR A 222 -4.05 5.75 -12.47
C TYR A 222 -3.41 5.18 -11.19
N GLY A 223 -2.61 5.99 -10.49
CA GLY A 223 -1.99 5.61 -9.22
C GLY A 223 -3.04 5.26 -8.16
N ARG A 224 -4.12 6.04 -8.07
CA ARG A 224 -5.25 5.78 -7.17
C ARG A 224 -5.86 4.40 -7.44
N TYR A 225 -6.17 4.09 -8.70
CA TYR A 225 -6.72 2.79 -9.06
C TYR A 225 -5.74 1.65 -8.82
N LEU A 226 -4.44 1.87 -9.07
CA LEU A 226 -3.41 0.88 -8.79
C LEU A 226 -3.32 0.57 -7.28
N GLY A 227 -3.35 1.58 -6.42
CA GLY A 227 -3.36 1.44 -4.98
C GLY A 227 -4.59 0.70 -4.46
N MET A 228 -5.78 1.07 -4.94
CA MET A 228 -7.02 0.37 -4.59
C MET A 228 -6.96 -1.11 -4.98
N LEU A 229 -6.45 -1.43 -6.18
CA LEU A 229 -6.28 -2.82 -6.63
C LEU A 229 -5.27 -3.58 -5.77
N SER A 230 -4.19 -2.93 -5.33
CA SER A 230 -3.21 -3.56 -4.43
C SER A 230 -3.88 -3.98 -3.11
N ILE A 231 -4.59 -3.08 -2.45
CA ILE A 231 -5.28 -3.35 -1.18
C ILE A 231 -6.34 -4.46 -1.35
N LEU A 232 -7.15 -4.38 -2.41
CA LEU A 232 -8.16 -5.42 -2.68
C LEU A 232 -7.52 -6.79 -2.98
N ARG A 233 -6.36 -6.80 -3.66
CA ARG A 233 -5.62 -8.04 -3.89
C ARG A 233 -5.07 -8.63 -2.60
N ASP A 234 -4.55 -7.78 -1.72
CA ASP A 234 -4.04 -8.20 -0.41
C ASP A 234 -5.18 -8.74 0.46
N ASP A 235 -6.35 -8.12 0.45
CA ASP A 235 -7.58 -8.66 1.05
C ASP A 235 -7.89 -10.10 0.59
N LEU A 236 -7.71 -10.42 -0.70
CA LEU A 236 -7.89 -11.79 -1.22
C LEU A 236 -6.77 -12.75 -0.80
N MET A 237 -5.55 -12.27 -0.65
CA MET A 237 -4.43 -13.09 -0.18
C MET A 237 -4.59 -13.43 1.30
N ASP A 238 -5.03 -12.48 2.13
CA ASP A 238 -5.30 -12.69 3.54
C ASP A 238 -6.36 -13.76 3.78
N LEU A 239 -7.38 -13.82 2.91
CA LEU A 239 -8.38 -14.91 2.95
C LEU A 239 -7.77 -16.32 2.73
N LYS A 240 -6.56 -16.41 2.16
CA LYS A 240 -5.84 -17.69 1.94
C LYS A 240 -4.96 -18.08 3.13
N ASP A 241 -4.57 -17.13 3.98
CA ASP A 241 -3.80 -17.40 5.21
C ASP A 241 -4.72 -17.36 6.44
N PHE A 242 -4.91 -18.54 7.04
CA PHE A 242 -5.80 -18.66 8.19
C PHE A 242 -5.32 -17.89 9.43
N ARG A 243 -4.01 -17.67 9.58
CA ARG A 243 -3.46 -16.90 10.70
C ARG A 243 -3.71 -15.43 10.48
N GLU A 244 -3.50 -14.96 9.25
CA GLU A 244 -3.71 -13.58 8.87
C GLU A 244 -5.18 -13.18 9.03
N ILE A 245 -6.11 -13.97 8.52
CA ILE A 245 -7.54 -13.67 8.67
C ILE A 245 -8.00 -13.71 10.13
N LYS A 246 -7.43 -14.57 10.99
CA LYS A 246 -7.71 -14.57 12.43
C LYS A 246 -7.18 -13.30 13.11
N HIS A 247 -6.05 -12.79 12.67
CA HIS A 247 -5.49 -11.54 13.12
C HIS A 247 -6.42 -10.39 12.75
N ARG A 248 -6.81 -10.26 11.47
CA ARG A 248 -7.73 -9.24 10.99
C ARG A 248 -9.10 -9.26 11.69
N ILE A 249 -9.71 -10.42 11.89
CA ILE A 249 -10.97 -10.54 12.66
C ILE A 249 -10.85 -9.95 14.08
N LYS A 250 -9.65 -9.91 14.63
CA LYS A 250 -9.42 -9.47 16.02
C LYS A 250 -9.01 -7.99 16.10
N TYR A 251 -8.17 -7.52 15.21
CA TYR A 251 -7.45 -6.26 15.33
C TYR A 251 -7.72 -5.26 14.21
N GLU A 252 -8.21 -5.71 13.06
CA GLU A 252 -8.39 -4.89 11.86
C GLU A 252 -9.84 -4.94 11.36
N ILE A 253 -10.10 -4.25 10.24
CA ILE A 253 -11.36 -4.40 9.51
C ILE A 253 -11.38 -5.71 8.72
N LEU A 254 -12.57 -6.29 8.54
CA LEU A 254 -12.74 -7.48 7.71
C LEU A 254 -12.42 -7.16 6.23
N PRO A 255 -11.79 -8.08 5.49
CA PRO A 255 -11.63 -7.96 4.04
C PRO A 255 -12.95 -7.67 3.31
N PHE A 256 -12.89 -6.95 2.21
CA PHE A 256 -14.07 -6.50 1.43
C PHE A 256 -15.04 -7.65 1.11
N ALA A 257 -14.51 -8.83 0.73
CA ALA A 257 -15.33 -9.99 0.42
C ALA A 257 -16.16 -10.49 1.64
N LEU A 258 -15.59 -10.41 2.85
CA LEU A 258 -16.29 -10.77 4.09
C LEU A 258 -17.32 -9.70 4.50
N LEU A 259 -17.04 -8.43 4.28
CA LEU A 259 -18.03 -7.36 4.48
C LEU A 259 -19.21 -7.52 3.52
N CYS A 260 -18.97 -7.91 2.27
CA CYS A 260 -20.03 -8.26 1.34
C CYS A 260 -20.82 -9.51 1.79
N ALA A 261 -20.14 -10.52 2.33
CA ALA A 261 -20.79 -11.70 2.88
C ALA A 261 -21.70 -11.34 4.06
N LEU A 262 -21.21 -10.49 4.95
CA LEU A 262 -21.96 -10.01 6.11
C LEU A 262 -23.29 -9.36 5.71
N GLN A 263 -23.36 -8.65 4.57
CA GLN A 263 -24.61 -8.02 4.11
C GLN A 263 -25.72 -9.05 3.87
N ASN A 264 -25.39 -10.24 3.38
CA ASN A 264 -26.37 -11.30 3.10
C ASN A 264 -26.76 -12.07 4.37
N PHE A 265 -25.92 -12.05 5.41
CA PHE A 265 -26.24 -12.63 6.72
C PHE A 265 -27.25 -11.79 7.51
N TYR A 266 -27.50 -10.53 7.16
CA TYR A 266 -28.43 -9.67 7.88
C TYR A 266 -29.91 -10.05 7.73
N VAL A 267 -30.24 -10.95 6.80
CA VAL A 267 -31.62 -11.40 6.63
C VAL A 267 -32.05 -12.26 7.82
N ASP A 268 -31.09 -13.01 8.45
CA ASP A 268 -31.37 -13.98 9.52
C ASP A 268 -30.57 -13.79 10.81
N SER A 269 -29.55 -12.92 10.85
CA SER A 269 -28.60 -12.83 11.98
C SER A 269 -28.00 -11.43 12.14
N ASN A 270 -27.63 -11.05 13.37
CA ASN A 270 -26.96 -9.78 13.63
C ASN A 270 -25.44 -9.87 13.45
N THR A 271 -24.75 -8.73 13.35
CA THR A 271 -23.29 -8.61 13.21
C THR A 271 -22.53 -9.40 14.28
N PHE A 272 -23.01 -9.41 15.51
CA PHE A 272 -22.40 -10.14 16.62
C PHE A 272 -22.31 -11.64 16.34
N THR A 273 -23.40 -12.22 15.84
CA THR A 273 -23.48 -13.64 15.49
C THR A 273 -22.50 -13.98 14.37
N PHE A 274 -22.38 -13.11 13.35
CA PHE A 274 -21.44 -13.30 12.25
C PHE A 274 -19.99 -13.24 12.74
N ILE A 275 -19.61 -12.24 13.52
CA ILE A 275 -18.24 -12.12 14.08
C ILE A 275 -17.93 -13.33 15.00
N LYS A 276 -18.88 -13.75 15.84
CA LYS A 276 -18.73 -14.94 16.68
C LYS A 276 -18.52 -16.20 15.82
N PHE A 277 -19.29 -16.33 14.76
CA PHE A 277 -19.14 -17.41 13.80
C PHE A 277 -17.76 -17.39 13.14
N LEU A 278 -17.28 -16.25 12.60
CA LEU A 278 -15.95 -16.13 12.02
C LEU A 278 -14.84 -16.50 13.03
N LYS A 279 -14.98 -16.10 14.29
CA LYS A 279 -14.05 -16.48 15.36
C LYS A 279 -14.03 -17.99 15.63
N SER A 280 -15.14 -18.69 15.41
CA SER A 280 -15.29 -20.13 15.63
C SER A 280 -14.74 -21.00 14.49
N ILE A 281 -14.54 -20.44 13.30
CA ILE A 281 -14.00 -21.15 12.12
C ILE A 281 -12.60 -21.70 12.45
N LYS A 282 -12.37 -22.96 12.09
CA LYS A 282 -11.11 -23.68 12.34
C LYS A 282 -10.30 -23.98 11.08
N ARG A 283 -10.90 -23.86 9.90
CA ARG A 283 -10.27 -24.19 8.62
C ARG A 283 -10.52 -23.11 7.61
N VAL A 284 -9.53 -22.83 6.77
CA VAL A 284 -9.61 -21.85 5.67
C VAL A 284 -10.76 -22.17 4.71
N ASN A 285 -10.99 -23.45 4.41
CA ASN A 285 -12.04 -23.86 3.49
C ASN A 285 -13.45 -23.45 4.00
N ASP A 286 -13.69 -23.49 5.32
CA ASP A 286 -14.97 -23.07 5.89
C ASP A 286 -15.20 -21.57 5.68
N LEU A 287 -14.13 -20.76 5.69
CA LEU A 287 -14.16 -19.33 5.39
C LEU A 287 -14.45 -19.08 3.89
N TRP A 288 -13.78 -19.83 3.00
CA TRP A 288 -14.03 -19.75 1.56
C TRP A 288 -15.47 -20.09 1.21
N ASP A 289 -16.04 -21.11 1.84
CA ASP A 289 -17.46 -21.45 1.70
C ASP A 289 -18.36 -20.26 2.02
N VAL A 290 -18.05 -19.49 3.06
CA VAL A 290 -18.82 -18.29 3.43
C VAL A 290 -18.79 -17.25 2.33
N VAL A 291 -17.61 -16.87 1.83
CA VAL A 291 -17.49 -15.80 0.82
C VAL A 291 -18.02 -16.23 -0.54
N ILE A 292 -17.94 -17.52 -0.89
CA ILE A 292 -18.48 -18.07 -2.14
C ILE A 292 -20.01 -18.12 -2.09
N LYS A 293 -20.59 -18.78 -1.06
CA LYS A 293 -22.04 -18.95 -0.94
C LYS A 293 -22.79 -17.63 -0.78
N SER A 294 -22.14 -16.62 -0.19
CA SER A 294 -22.70 -15.28 -0.02
C SER A 294 -22.50 -14.34 -1.23
N ASN A 295 -21.91 -14.81 -2.33
CA ASN A 295 -21.46 -13.97 -3.45
C ASN A 295 -20.44 -12.87 -3.06
N GLY A 296 -19.84 -12.93 -1.87
CA GLY A 296 -18.86 -11.94 -1.43
C GLY A 296 -17.61 -11.93 -2.33
N LEU A 297 -17.11 -13.11 -2.68
CA LEU A 297 -15.98 -13.24 -3.62
C LEU A 297 -16.32 -12.70 -5.03
N LYS A 298 -17.53 -12.95 -5.51
CA LYS A 298 -17.99 -12.45 -6.82
C LYS A 298 -18.00 -10.92 -6.84
N LYS A 299 -18.61 -10.29 -5.83
CA LYS A 299 -18.65 -8.81 -5.71
C LYS A 299 -17.26 -8.20 -5.60
N HIS A 300 -16.35 -8.87 -4.87
CA HIS A 300 -14.97 -8.42 -4.76
C HIS A 300 -14.26 -8.41 -6.12
N LYS A 301 -14.39 -9.50 -6.89
CA LYS A 301 -13.79 -9.60 -8.23
C LYS A 301 -14.40 -8.60 -9.21
N GLU A 302 -15.71 -8.43 -9.23
CA GLU A 302 -16.40 -7.42 -10.04
C GLU A 302 -15.87 -6.01 -9.75
N LEU A 303 -15.68 -5.67 -8.47
CA LEU A 303 -15.09 -4.37 -8.08
C LEU A 303 -13.66 -4.22 -8.60
N MET A 304 -12.82 -5.26 -8.48
CA MET A 304 -11.45 -5.22 -9.01
C MET A 304 -11.44 -5.07 -10.55
N GLU A 305 -12.32 -5.75 -11.25
CA GLU A 305 -12.46 -5.65 -12.71
C GLU A 305 -12.87 -4.23 -13.13
N ASP A 306 -13.84 -3.62 -12.45
CA ASP A 306 -14.28 -2.24 -12.71
C ASP A 306 -13.14 -1.22 -12.47
N ILE A 307 -12.40 -1.36 -11.38
CA ILE A 307 -11.26 -0.48 -11.09
C ILE A 307 -10.15 -0.67 -12.12
N ALA A 308 -9.85 -1.93 -12.49
CA ALA A 308 -8.85 -2.23 -13.51
C ALA A 308 -9.24 -1.65 -14.87
N ALA A 309 -10.50 -1.76 -15.29
CA ALA A 309 -11.00 -1.18 -16.53
C ALA A 309 -10.77 0.34 -16.59
N LYS A 310 -11.02 1.06 -15.47
CA LYS A 310 -10.71 2.49 -15.34
C LYS A 310 -9.21 2.75 -15.50
N GLY A 311 -8.36 1.96 -14.86
CA GLY A 311 -6.90 2.04 -15.01
C GLY A 311 -6.44 1.82 -16.45
N TYR A 312 -6.93 0.79 -17.13
CA TYR A 312 -6.63 0.54 -18.55
C TYR A 312 -7.11 1.67 -19.47
N SER A 313 -8.27 2.27 -19.19
CA SER A 313 -8.77 3.42 -19.96
C SER A 313 -7.81 4.60 -19.92
N ILE A 314 -7.21 4.89 -18.75
CA ILE A 314 -6.20 5.95 -18.61
C ILE A 314 -4.97 5.67 -19.48
N LEU A 315 -4.50 4.41 -19.53
CA LEU A 315 -3.34 4.05 -20.33
C LEU A 315 -3.49 4.38 -21.82
N ASN A 316 -4.71 4.36 -22.34
CA ASN A 316 -4.97 4.70 -23.74
C ASN A 316 -4.65 6.17 -24.05
N ASN A 317 -4.73 7.06 -23.06
CA ASN A 317 -4.49 8.49 -23.17
C ASN A 317 -3.04 8.91 -22.88
N LEU A 318 -2.18 7.99 -22.43
CA LEU A 318 -0.77 8.26 -22.19
C LEU A 318 0.04 8.12 -23.49
N ARG A 319 1.13 8.91 -23.61
CA ARG A 319 1.96 8.93 -24.82
C ARG A 319 3.16 7.96 -24.74
N TYR A 320 3.76 7.80 -23.55
CA TYR A 320 5.03 7.09 -23.39
C TYR A 320 4.90 5.87 -22.47
N ARG A 321 5.76 4.88 -22.70
CA ARG A 321 6.10 3.73 -21.83
C ARG A 321 4.95 3.04 -21.09
N LYS A 322 3.81 2.86 -21.75
CA LYS A 322 2.58 2.22 -21.21
C LYS A 322 2.78 0.77 -20.79
N TYR A 323 3.79 0.09 -21.33
CA TYR A 323 4.00 -1.35 -21.13
C TYR A 323 4.13 -1.73 -19.67
N TYR A 324 4.99 -1.04 -18.90
CA TYR A 324 5.19 -1.37 -17.48
C TYR A 324 3.98 -1.01 -16.62
N LEU A 325 3.29 0.08 -16.92
CA LEU A 325 2.05 0.43 -16.24
C LEU A 325 0.97 -0.63 -16.49
N LYS A 326 0.82 -1.06 -17.75
CA LYS A 326 -0.07 -2.18 -18.07
C LYS A 326 0.32 -3.45 -17.32
N LEU A 327 1.62 -3.76 -17.25
CA LEU A 327 2.13 -4.94 -16.55
C LEU A 327 1.77 -4.93 -15.05
N LEU A 328 1.76 -3.77 -14.39
CA LEU A 328 1.34 -3.64 -13.00
C LEU A 328 -0.15 -3.92 -12.82
N LEU A 329 -1.03 -3.40 -13.71
CA LEU A 329 -2.45 -3.72 -13.69
C LEU A 329 -2.68 -5.22 -13.95
N ASP A 330 -2.02 -5.77 -14.98
CA ASP A 330 -2.09 -7.20 -15.30
C ASP A 330 -1.69 -8.06 -14.09
N PHE A 331 -0.67 -7.64 -13.32
CA PHE A 331 -0.21 -8.33 -12.11
C PHE A 331 -1.22 -8.27 -10.97
N LEU A 332 -1.80 -7.10 -10.70
CA LEU A 332 -2.74 -6.92 -9.59
C LEU A 332 -4.09 -7.61 -9.84
N THR A 333 -4.44 -7.82 -11.10
CA THR A 333 -5.67 -8.55 -11.50
C THR A 333 -5.48 -10.07 -11.60
N LEU A 334 -4.27 -10.60 -11.36
CA LEU A 334 -4.05 -12.04 -11.22
C LEU A 334 -4.66 -12.54 -9.89
N THR A 335 -5.80 -13.20 -9.95
CA THR A 335 -6.50 -13.80 -8.78
C THR A 335 -6.45 -15.33 -8.81
#